data_0f6e6fc88fd1a9bb6872959a88bdbeaf
#
_entry.id   0f6e6fc88fd1a9bb6872959a88bdbeaf
#
_cell.length_a   1.000
_cell.length_b   1.000
_cell.length_c   1.000
_cell.angle_alpha   90.00
_cell.angle_beta   90.00
_cell.angle_gamma   90.00
#
_symmetry.space_group_name_H-M   'P 1'
#
loop_
_entity.id
_entity.type
_entity.pdbx_description
1 polymer ?
#
loop_
_entity_poly.entity_id
_entity_poly.type
_entity_poly.pdbx_seq_one_letter_code
_entity_poly.pdbx_strand_id
1 'polypeptide(L)'
;MSIFSSRRQFLKSLGLAAGAAAAGNALPGKAVEIPAGDHLWESASPAAPRPSGSTYMGGFKAPRLGRIRLAFIGVGGRGFSHLAQMCVMDGVEIVGICDLKEELTKRGVDRVLSRMGKSPLGYSGGDMEYLTMLKELKPD
;
A
#
# COMPACT_ATOMS: atom_id res chain seq x y z
N MET A 1 -9.81 -31.96 -8.55
CA MET A 1 -11.17 -32.10 -7.95
C MET A 1 -11.32 -30.98 -6.93
N SER A 2 -12.11 -29.95 -7.23
CA SER A 2 -12.32 -28.80 -6.32
C SER A 2 -13.28 -29.22 -5.22
N ILE A 3 -12.83 -29.24 -3.99
CA ILE A 3 -13.61 -29.67 -2.81
C ILE A 3 -14.61 -28.61 -2.36
N PHE A 4 -14.43 -27.35 -2.78
CA PHE A 4 -15.30 -26.23 -2.38
C PHE A 4 -15.88 -25.52 -3.59
N SER A 5 -17.21 -25.57 -3.74
CA SER A 5 -17.91 -24.95 -4.87
C SER A 5 -18.29 -23.47 -4.63
N SER A 6 -18.16 -22.95 -3.39
CA SER A 6 -18.41 -21.53 -3.08
C SER A 6 -17.73 -21.06 -1.81
N ARG A 7 -17.47 -19.73 -1.72
CA ARG A 7 -16.93 -19.08 -0.51
C ARG A 7 -17.76 -19.34 0.74
N ARG A 8 -19.08 -19.50 0.58
CA ARG A 8 -20.00 -19.76 1.66
C ARG A 8 -19.85 -21.17 2.25
N GLN A 9 -19.54 -22.16 1.42
CA GLN A 9 -19.26 -23.53 1.87
C GLN A 9 -17.91 -23.61 2.58
N PHE A 10 -16.90 -22.88 2.07
CA PHE A 10 -15.60 -22.77 2.72
C PHE A 10 -15.71 -22.17 4.14
N LEU A 11 -16.45 -21.07 4.31
CA LEU A 11 -16.64 -20.44 5.62
C LEU A 11 -17.44 -21.34 6.60
N LYS A 12 -18.43 -22.09 6.10
CA LYS A 12 -19.16 -23.05 6.93
C LYS A 12 -18.27 -24.20 7.41
N SER A 13 -17.38 -24.70 6.56
CA SER A 13 -16.43 -25.77 6.94
C SER A 13 -15.40 -25.29 7.96
N LEU A 14 -14.96 -24.04 7.87
CA LEU A 14 -14.08 -23.40 8.86
C LEU A 14 -14.78 -23.24 10.22
N GLY A 15 -16.03 -22.80 10.24
CA GLY A 15 -16.82 -22.67 11.45
C GLY A 15 -17.08 -24.00 12.15
N LEU A 16 -17.33 -25.08 11.41
CA LEU A 16 -17.50 -26.42 11.93
C LEU A 16 -16.18 -26.99 12.50
N ALA A 17 -15.06 -26.73 11.86
CA ALA A 17 -13.74 -27.16 12.35
C ALA A 17 -13.35 -26.45 13.66
N ALA A 18 -13.67 -25.16 13.78
CA ALA A 18 -13.45 -24.40 15.01
C ALA A 18 -14.37 -24.86 16.15
N GLY A 19 -15.60 -25.24 15.85
CA GLY A 19 -16.54 -25.78 16.83
C GLY A 19 -16.16 -27.18 17.35
N ALA A 20 -15.60 -28.04 16.51
CA ALA A 20 -15.15 -29.37 16.91
C ALA A 20 -13.87 -29.33 17.75
N ALA A 21 -12.99 -28.36 17.53
CA ALA A 21 -11.78 -28.16 18.35
C ALA A 21 -12.08 -27.64 19.77
N ALA A 22 -13.21 -26.96 19.96
CA ALA A 22 -13.63 -26.49 21.29
C ALA A 22 -14.19 -27.58 22.20
N ALA A 23 -14.53 -28.78 21.66
CA ALA A 23 -15.09 -29.89 22.42
C ALA A 23 -14.07 -30.98 22.83
N GLY A 24 -12.83 -30.90 22.42
CA GLY A 24 -11.81 -31.91 22.72
C GLY A 24 -10.49 -31.33 23.18
N ASN A 25 -10.17 -31.56 24.47
CA ASN A 25 -8.89 -31.29 25.13
C ASN A 25 -8.36 -29.85 25.03
N ALA A 26 -8.84 -29.01 25.96
CA ALA A 26 -8.19 -27.77 26.29
C ALA A 26 -6.75 -28.05 26.76
N LEU A 27 -5.75 -27.73 25.93
CA LEU A 27 -4.41 -27.50 26.40
C LEU A 27 -4.47 -26.34 27.42
N PRO A 28 -3.70 -26.39 28.53
CA PRO A 28 -3.67 -25.31 29.51
C PRO A 28 -2.86 -24.11 28.94
N GLY A 29 -3.34 -23.53 27.90
CA GLY A 29 -2.94 -22.21 27.44
C GLY A 29 -4.01 -21.23 27.90
N LYS A 30 -3.62 -20.21 28.68
CA LYS A 30 -4.51 -19.10 29.03
C LYS A 30 -5.24 -18.66 27.75
N ALA A 31 -6.56 -18.89 27.73
CA ALA A 31 -7.40 -18.25 26.74
C ALA A 31 -7.13 -16.74 26.84
N VAL A 32 -6.65 -16.15 25.76
CA VAL A 32 -6.65 -14.69 25.66
C VAL A 32 -8.11 -14.31 25.57
N GLU A 33 -8.70 -13.89 26.69
CA GLU A 33 -10.00 -13.23 26.68
C GLU A 33 -9.83 -11.97 25.83
N ILE A 34 -10.29 -12.04 24.60
CA ILE A 34 -10.54 -10.85 23.80
C ILE A 34 -11.79 -10.24 24.40
N PRO A 35 -11.73 -9.07 25.06
CA PRO A 35 -12.92 -8.45 25.63
C PRO A 35 -13.93 -8.25 24.52
N ALA A 36 -15.11 -8.86 24.70
CA ALA A 36 -16.20 -8.68 23.77
C ALA A 36 -16.70 -7.24 23.89
N GLY A 37 -16.50 -6.45 22.88
CA GLY A 37 -17.18 -5.18 22.72
C GLY A 37 -16.42 -3.90 22.97
N ASP A 38 -15.19 -3.93 23.43
CA ASP A 38 -14.41 -2.71 23.50
C ASP A 38 -13.84 -2.40 22.13
N HIS A 39 -14.37 -1.37 21.54
CA HIS A 39 -13.93 -0.83 20.27
C HIS A 39 -12.45 -0.48 20.37
N LEU A 40 -11.59 -1.28 19.75
CA LEU A 40 -10.13 -1.06 19.71
C LEU A 40 -9.73 0.35 19.27
N TRP A 41 -10.66 1.08 18.70
CA TRP A 41 -10.50 2.48 18.28
C TRP A 41 -10.89 3.51 19.37
N GLU A 42 -11.63 3.11 20.42
CA GLU A 42 -11.96 4.00 21.56
C GLU A 42 -10.81 4.15 22.56
N SER A 43 -9.89 3.18 22.61
CA SER A 43 -8.66 3.26 23.39
C SER A 43 -7.51 3.98 22.68
N ALA A 44 -7.75 4.51 21.49
CA ALA A 44 -6.79 5.40 20.87
C ALA A 44 -6.54 6.56 21.83
N SER A 45 -5.30 6.68 22.33
CA SER A 45 -4.88 7.85 23.10
C SER A 45 -5.45 9.11 22.49
N PRO A 46 -5.94 10.05 23.28
CA PRO A 46 -6.46 11.29 22.74
C PRO A 46 -5.46 11.83 21.73
N ALA A 47 -5.93 12.03 20.49
CA ALA A 47 -5.08 12.43 19.39
C ALA A 47 -4.20 13.59 19.87
N ALA A 48 -2.89 13.44 19.70
CA ALA A 48 -1.95 14.48 20.09
C ALA A 48 -2.49 15.83 19.60
N PRO A 49 -2.43 16.89 20.42
CA PRO A 49 -2.95 18.19 20.04
C PRO A 49 -2.34 18.58 18.70
N ARG A 50 -3.17 18.92 17.73
CA ARG A 50 -2.70 19.32 16.40
C ARG A 50 -1.77 20.51 16.57
N PRO A 51 -0.62 20.54 15.88
CA PRO A 51 0.26 21.69 15.90
C PRO A 51 -0.55 22.95 15.60
N SER A 52 -0.31 24.02 16.37
CA SER A 52 -0.91 25.33 16.09
C SER A 52 -0.55 25.74 14.66
N GLY A 53 -1.56 26.00 13.82
CA GLY A 53 -1.37 26.28 12.40
C GLY A 53 -1.69 25.11 11.45
N SER A 54 -2.07 23.91 11.95
CA SER A 54 -2.56 22.85 11.08
C SER A 54 -3.93 23.25 10.50
N THR A 55 -4.03 23.27 9.18
CA THR A 55 -5.26 23.58 8.44
C THR A 55 -6.03 22.30 8.14
N TYR A 56 -7.34 22.32 8.38
CA TYR A 56 -8.20 21.23 7.94
C TYR A 56 -8.25 21.18 6.41
N MET A 57 -7.79 20.08 5.83
CA MET A 57 -7.64 19.95 4.38
C MET A 57 -8.87 19.36 3.68
N GLY A 58 -9.97 19.11 4.38
CA GLY A 58 -11.17 18.49 3.79
C GLY A 58 -11.86 19.30 2.69
N GLY A 59 -11.60 20.60 2.62
CA GLY A 59 -12.07 21.49 1.55
C GLY A 59 -11.03 21.79 0.48
N PHE A 60 -9.83 21.25 0.62
CA PHE A 60 -8.77 21.50 -0.35
C PHE A 60 -9.09 20.84 -1.70
N LYS A 61 -9.02 21.65 -2.76
CA LYS A 61 -9.11 21.19 -4.13
C LYS A 61 -7.80 21.54 -4.84
N ALA A 62 -7.11 20.51 -5.29
CA ALA A 62 -5.94 20.71 -6.13
C ALA A 62 -6.33 21.44 -7.44
N PRO A 63 -5.47 22.31 -7.98
CA PRO A 63 -5.69 22.89 -9.28
C PRO A 63 -5.77 21.79 -10.35
N ARG A 64 -6.54 22.01 -11.39
CA ARG A 64 -6.58 21.08 -12.53
C ARG A 64 -5.24 21.16 -13.28
N LEU A 65 -4.54 20.03 -13.30
CA LEU A 65 -3.33 19.89 -14.10
C LEU A 65 -3.67 19.19 -15.42
N GLY A 66 -3.16 19.71 -16.53
CA GLY A 66 -3.29 19.05 -17.83
C GLY A 66 -2.46 17.77 -17.93
N ARG A 67 -1.40 17.67 -17.15
CA ARG A 67 -0.54 16.51 -17.00
C ARG A 67 -0.07 16.44 -15.55
N ILE A 68 -0.05 15.24 -14.99
CA ILE A 68 0.41 14.98 -13.63
C ILE A 68 1.77 14.25 -13.72
N ARG A 69 2.80 14.81 -13.09
CA ARG A 69 4.14 14.24 -13.04
C ARG A 69 4.29 13.42 -11.77
N LEU A 70 4.37 12.11 -11.89
CA LEU A 70 4.46 11.18 -10.78
C LEU A 70 5.89 10.66 -10.58
N ALA A 71 6.30 10.54 -9.31
CA ALA A 71 7.46 9.79 -8.90
C ALA A 71 7.04 8.65 -7.97
N PHE A 72 7.66 7.48 -8.11
CA PHE A 72 7.37 6.30 -7.30
C PHE A 72 8.49 6.03 -6.31
N ILE A 73 8.14 5.87 -5.05
CA ILE A 73 9.05 5.43 -3.98
C ILE A 73 8.59 4.07 -3.50
N GLY A 74 9.42 3.06 -3.68
CA GLY A 74 9.10 1.68 -3.37
C GLY A 74 8.29 0.98 -4.48
N VAL A 75 8.99 0.27 -5.35
CA VAL A 75 8.41 -0.50 -6.48
C VAL A 75 8.53 -2.01 -6.26
N GLY A 76 8.44 -2.46 -5.01
CA GLY A 76 8.24 -3.86 -4.66
C GLY A 76 6.94 -4.43 -5.21
N GLY A 77 6.43 -5.53 -4.63
CA GLY A 77 5.26 -6.24 -5.17
C GLY A 77 4.04 -5.33 -5.41
N ARG A 78 3.57 -4.64 -4.38
CA ARG A 78 2.40 -3.76 -4.48
C ARG A 78 2.71 -2.47 -5.26
N GLY A 79 3.86 -1.82 -4.97
CA GLY A 79 4.28 -0.61 -5.68
C GLY A 79 4.37 -0.82 -7.19
N PHE A 80 4.88 -1.97 -7.62
CA PHE A 80 4.94 -2.33 -9.03
C PHE A 80 3.55 -2.51 -9.68
N SER A 81 2.57 -3.02 -8.93
CA SER A 81 1.19 -3.12 -9.43
C SER A 81 0.56 -1.75 -9.63
N HIS A 82 0.77 -0.81 -8.69
CA HIS A 82 0.32 0.59 -8.85
C HIS A 82 1.03 1.29 -10.00
N LEU A 83 2.36 1.11 -10.13
CA LEU A 83 3.11 1.63 -11.26
C LEU A 83 2.51 1.18 -12.60
N ALA A 84 2.19 -0.12 -12.72
CA ALA A 84 1.59 -0.67 -13.92
C ALA A 84 0.21 -0.06 -14.24
N GLN A 85 -0.59 0.24 -13.22
CA GLN A 85 -1.88 0.92 -13.37
C GLN A 85 -1.71 2.37 -13.84
N MET A 86 -0.76 3.10 -13.27
CA MET A 86 -0.50 4.50 -13.66
C MET A 86 0.03 4.60 -15.11
N CYS A 87 0.75 3.58 -15.61
CA CYS A 87 1.23 3.57 -16.99
C CYS A 87 0.13 3.55 -18.07
N VAL A 88 -1.11 3.24 -17.71
CA VAL A 88 -2.25 3.19 -18.65
C VAL A 88 -3.23 4.34 -18.45
N MET A 89 -2.95 5.24 -17.53
CA MET A 89 -3.80 6.41 -17.26
C MET A 89 -3.43 7.59 -18.16
N ASP A 90 -4.44 8.20 -18.77
CA ASP A 90 -4.25 9.42 -19.54
C ASP A 90 -3.85 10.60 -18.64
N GLY A 91 -3.03 11.48 -19.18
CA GLY A 91 -2.58 12.68 -18.46
C GLY A 91 -1.53 12.42 -17.38
N VAL A 92 -1.03 11.19 -17.23
CA VAL A 92 0.03 10.84 -16.29
C VAL A 92 1.38 10.76 -16.99
N GLU A 93 2.42 11.31 -16.38
CA GLU A 93 3.81 11.17 -16.76
C GLU A 93 4.62 10.65 -15.56
N ILE A 94 5.25 9.50 -15.70
CA ILE A 94 6.12 8.97 -14.66
C ILE A 94 7.52 9.49 -14.91
N VAL A 95 8.02 10.34 -13.99
CA VAL A 95 9.29 11.05 -14.14
C VAL A 95 10.43 10.39 -13.37
N GLY A 96 10.13 9.67 -12.29
CA GLY A 96 11.14 9.04 -11.44
C GLY A 96 10.66 7.79 -10.75
N ILE A 97 11.61 6.88 -10.51
CA ILE A 97 11.42 5.64 -9.74
C ILE A 97 12.55 5.49 -8.76
N CYS A 98 12.23 5.28 -7.50
CA CYS A 98 13.19 5.06 -6.42
C CYS A 98 12.84 3.78 -5.65
N ASP A 99 13.85 2.94 -5.41
CA ASP A 99 13.76 1.79 -4.51
C ASP A 99 15.13 1.53 -3.88
N LEU A 100 15.17 0.94 -2.70
CA LEU A 100 16.41 0.54 -2.03
C LEU A 100 17.20 -0.47 -2.87
N LYS A 101 16.49 -1.33 -3.59
CA LYS A 101 17.07 -2.37 -4.44
C LYS A 101 17.14 -1.88 -5.89
N GLU A 102 18.35 -1.81 -6.42
CA GLU A 102 18.58 -1.41 -7.80
C GLU A 102 17.81 -2.25 -8.82
N GLU A 103 17.69 -3.55 -8.56
CA GLU A 103 16.94 -4.48 -9.42
C GLU A 103 15.47 -4.08 -9.56
N LEU A 104 14.84 -3.63 -8.45
CA LEU A 104 13.45 -3.20 -8.45
C LEU A 104 13.30 -1.85 -9.17
N THR A 105 14.23 -0.93 -8.96
CA THR A 105 14.26 0.34 -9.69
C THR A 105 14.37 0.09 -11.19
N LYS A 106 15.33 -0.71 -11.62
CA LYS A 106 15.52 -1.08 -13.04
C LYS A 106 14.27 -1.71 -13.63
N ARG A 107 13.69 -2.71 -12.94
CA ARG A 107 12.44 -3.35 -13.36
C ARG A 107 11.29 -2.35 -13.52
N GLY A 108 11.19 -1.36 -12.62
CA GLY A 108 10.21 -0.29 -12.70
C GLY A 108 10.44 0.61 -13.92
N VAL A 109 11.68 1.05 -14.15
CA VAL A 109 12.08 1.85 -15.30
C VAL A 109 11.74 1.14 -16.62
N ASP A 110 12.10 -0.14 -16.74
CA ASP A 110 11.83 -0.96 -17.92
C ASP A 110 10.31 -1.11 -18.17
N ARG A 111 9.52 -1.21 -17.10
CA ARG A 111 8.05 -1.25 -17.21
C ARG A 111 7.48 0.03 -17.79
N VAL A 112 7.93 1.20 -17.31
CA VAL A 112 7.48 2.49 -17.80
C VAL A 112 7.91 2.69 -19.25
N LEU A 113 9.17 2.41 -19.56
CA LEU A 113 9.69 2.52 -20.92
C LEU A 113 8.88 1.66 -21.91
N SER A 114 8.60 0.40 -21.55
CA SER A 114 7.84 -0.51 -22.41
C SER A 114 6.38 -0.10 -22.64
N ARG A 115 5.77 0.62 -21.69
CA ARG A 115 4.35 0.99 -21.75
C ARG A 115 4.11 2.41 -22.26
N MET A 116 4.97 3.35 -21.91
CA MET A 116 4.81 4.77 -22.21
C MET A 116 5.80 5.27 -23.26
N GLY A 117 6.77 4.44 -23.67
CA GLY A 117 7.79 4.82 -24.66
C GLY A 117 8.81 5.85 -24.15
N LYS A 118 8.74 6.25 -22.88
CA LYS A 118 9.62 7.23 -22.25
C LYS A 118 10.20 6.64 -20.98
N SER A 119 11.53 6.74 -20.82
CA SER A 119 12.21 6.23 -19.63
C SER A 119 12.19 7.26 -18.51
N PRO A 120 11.69 6.93 -17.31
CA PRO A 120 11.88 7.75 -16.12
C PRO A 120 13.32 7.63 -15.60
N LEU A 121 13.74 8.55 -14.72
CA LEU A 121 15.01 8.43 -14.03
C LEU A 121 14.89 7.42 -12.87
N GLY A 122 15.91 6.56 -12.72
CA GLY A 122 16.02 5.60 -11.64
C GLY A 122 16.95 6.07 -10.53
N TYR A 123 16.52 5.88 -9.27
CA TYR A 123 17.29 6.22 -8.07
C TYR A 123 17.35 5.00 -7.16
N SER A 124 18.53 4.63 -6.70
CA SER A 124 18.73 3.45 -5.82
C SER A 124 20.04 3.52 -5.07
N GLY A 125 20.21 2.68 -4.06
CA GLY A 125 21.48 2.49 -3.37
C GLY A 125 21.60 3.20 -2.03
N GLY A 126 20.63 4.00 -1.61
CA GLY A 126 20.61 4.63 -0.31
C GLY A 126 19.21 4.89 0.23
N ASP A 127 19.08 4.90 1.55
CA ASP A 127 17.80 5.10 2.24
C ASP A 127 17.20 6.49 1.96
N MET A 128 18.01 7.45 1.54
CA MET A 128 17.61 8.84 1.33
C MET A 128 17.62 9.26 -0.15
N GLU A 129 17.88 8.34 -1.07
CA GLU A 129 17.91 8.62 -2.51
C GLU A 129 16.59 9.21 -3.05
N TYR A 130 15.47 8.89 -2.39
CA TYR A 130 14.19 9.49 -2.73
C TYR A 130 14.18 11.03 -2.54
N LEU A 131 14.94 11.57 -1.58
CA LEU A 131 15.04 13.01 -1.39
C LEU A 131 15.78 13.67 -2.55
N THR A 132 16.84 13.04 -3.05
CA THR A 132 17.56 13.49 -4.26
C THR A 132 16.60 13.50 -5.45
N MET A 133 15.87 12.42 -5.66
CA MET A 133 14.85 12.31 -6.70
C MET A 133 13.80 13.43 -6.62
N LEU A 134 13.22 13.66 -5.43
CA LEU A 134 12.18 14.69 -5.25
C LEU A 134 12.74 16.11 -5.49
N LYS A 135 13.96 16.36 -5.05
CA LYS A 135 14.63 17.66 -5.23
C LYS A 135 14.92 17.96 -6.70
N GLU A 136 15.37 16.96 -7.44
CA GLU A 136 15.75 17.09 -8.85
C GLU A 136 14.53 17.13 -9.77
N LEU A 137 13.62 16.21 -9.59
CA LEU A 137 12.49 16.02 -10.51
C LEU A 137 11.28 16.91 -10.20
N LYS A 138 11.11 17.29 -8.94
CA LYS A 138 9.96 18.11 -8.46
C LYS A 138 8.64 17.58 -9.05
N PRO A 139 8.21 16.35 -8.71
CA PRO A 139 6.90 15.83 -9.12
C PRO A 139 5.78 16.70 -8.54
N ASP A 140 4.56 16.60 -9.11
CA ASP A 140 3.39 17.36 -8.66
C ASP A 140 2.80 16.89 -7.32
#